data_90c77ae8ef71541641326539a1abfb11
#
_entry.id   90c77ae8ef71541641326539a1abfb11
#
_cell.length_a   1.000
_cell.length_b   1.000
_cell.length_c   1.000
_cell.angle_alpha   90.00
_cell.angle_beta   90.00
_cell.angle_gamma   90.00
#
_symmetry.space_group_name_H-M   'P 1'
#
loop_
_entity.id
_entity.type
_entity.pdbx_description
1 polymer ?
#
loop_
_entity_poly.entity_id
_entity_poly.type
_entity_poly.pdbx_seq_one_letter_code
_entity_poly.pdbx_strand_id
1 'polypeptide(L)'
;MVAQLCALFSEISLDNELELYEQFLNLCARLTEIQKIRKLQNKAVVSFGGKFSAGKSRFINAISGIQDLLPVDQKPTTSVPTYIIKADHDTLSANSIYGYSTPLTTQSMGALTHEFYDTYGIGFSAFLDCIIAESSSFILPEGIALLDTPGYTKYDEKSLSKMTLSDRQRAFAQLRASDYLIWLVDIDNGGLNQDDLDFLTSLHFQTKVLVVFTKADLKPEHEIHEILNLARQTMVRTAIPCFGVTAYSSNQNQEYCGNLIPVFFQYVLQDSVRSNDLFTAFRKLEDQLRQNLVRAIDTTGHTARDLFGGITRSRQVMQIRSLVELWGRTQQKYTQLRKLLKRYDNLVTQINHEIASYIQSEDQHG
;
A
#
# COMPACT_ATOMS: atom_id res chain seq x y z
N MET A 1 -8.90 11.32 -14.97
CA MET A 1 -9.28 12.14 -13.83
C MET A 1 -8.23 12.11 -12.71
N VAL A 2 -7.89 10.93 -12.16
CA VAL A 2 -6.81 10.79 -11.15
C VAL A 2 -5.49 11.40 -11.60
N ALA A 3 -5.02 11.12 -12.83
CA ALA A 3 -3.82 11.72 -13.40
C ALA A 3 -3.89 13.26 -13.52
N GLN A 4 -5.07 13.82 -13.71
CA GLN A 4 -5.28 15.26 -13.75
C GLN A 4 -5.22 15.90 -12.37
N LEU A 5 -5.73 15.22 -11.33
CA LEU A 5 -5.53 15.62 -9.94
C LEU A 5 -4.05 15.55 -9.55
N CYS A 6 -3.34 14.47 -9.89
CA CYS A 6 -1.91 14.38 -9.67
C CYS A 6 -1.11 15.51 -10.34
N ALA A 7 -1.48 15.88 -11.58
CA ALA A 7 -0.86 16.99 -12.29
C ALA A 7 -1.13 18.35 -11.62
N LEU A 8 -2.32 18.50 -11.01
CA LEU A 8 -2.65 19.70 -10.23
C LEU A 8 -1.80 19.84 -8.97
N PHE A 9 -1.47 18.70 -8.31
CA PHE A 9 -0.60 18.71 -7.13
C PHE A 9 0.81 19.20 -7.44
N SER A 10 1.39 18.81 -8.58
CA SER A 10 2.73 19.23 -8.98
C SER A 10 2.83 20.74 -9.31
N GLU A 11 1.69 21.42 -9.54
CA GLU A 11 1.63 22.86 -9.76
C GLU A 11 1.54 23.66 -8.44
N ILE A 12 1.29 22.98 -7.29
CA ILE A 12 1.05 23.61 -6.00
C ILE A 12 2.24 23.30 -5.07
N SER A 13 3.03 24.29 -4.72
CA SER A 13 4.01 24.18 -3.65
C SER A 13 3.30 24.42 -2.31
N LEU A 14 2.86 23.36 -1.64
CA LEU A 14 2.16 23.38 -0.35
C LEU A 14 3.04 22.81 0.76
N ASP A 15 2.88 23.30 1.98
CA ASP A 15 3.40 22.63 3.17
C ASP A 15 2.70 21.27 3.30
N ASN A 16 3.44 20.16 3.50
CA ASN A 16 2.98 18.77 3.51
C ASN A 16 2.48 18.21 2.14
N GLU A 17 2.91 18.79 1.03
CA GLU A 17 2.53 18.35 -0.33
C GLU A 17 2.84 16.87 -0.56
N LEU A 18 4.01 16.42 -0.14
CA LEU A 18 4.47 15.03 -0.35
C LEU A 18 3.58 14.02 0.38
N GLU A 19 3.24 14.29 1.64
CA GLU A 19 2.41 13.42 2.44
C GLU A 19 0.99 13.28 1.87
N LEU A 20 0.36 14.40 1.49
CA LEU A 20 -0.97 14.42 0.88
C LEU A 20 -0.98 13.73 -0.49
N TYR A 21 0.07 13.91 -1.28
CA TYR A 21 0.24 13.24 -2.56
C TYR A 21 0.36 11.72 -2.39
N GLU A 22 1.13 11.26 -1.42
CA GLU A 22 1.28 9.84 -1.13
C GLU A 22 -0.03 9.21 -0.63
N GLN A 23 -0.76 9.88 0.26
CA GLN A 23 -2.08 9.43 0.70
C GLN A 23 -3.05 9.30 -0.48
N PHE A 24 -3.03 10.26 -1.38
CA PHE A 24 -3.85 10.23 -2.59
C PHE A 24 -3.46 9.07 -3.52
N LEU A 25 -2.16 8.84 -3.75
CA LEU A 25 -1.70 7.71 -4.57
C LEU A 25 -2.10 6.37 -3.97
N ASN A 26 -2.00 6.21 -2.65
CA ASN A 26 -2.41 4.99 -1.96
C ASN A 26 -3.92 4.75 -2.11
N LEU A 27 -4.74 5.79 -1.95
CA LEU A 27 -6.18 5.71 -2.15
C LEU A 27 -6.54 5.34 -3.60
N CYS A 28 -5.86 5.94 -4.59
CA CYS A 28 -6.06 5.61 -6.00
C CYS A 28 -5.65 4.16 -6.33
N ALA A 29 -4.52 3.70 -5.78
CA ALA A 29 -4.09 2.32 -5.93
C ALA A 29 -5.15 1.36 -5.37
N ARG A 30 -5.67 1.66 -4.17
CA ARG A 30 -6.71 0.85 -3.53
C ARG A 30 -8.01 0.81 -4.32
N LEU A 31 -8.49 1.95 -4.80
CA LEU A 31 -9.68 2.03 -5.67
C LEU A 31 -9.49 1.24 -6.96
N THR A 32 -8.29 1.30 -7.56
CA THR A 32 -7.98 0.55 -8.78
C THR A 32 -8.04 -0.96 -8.53
N GLU A 33 -7.51 -1.44 -7.39
CA GLU A 33 -7.59 -2.86 -7.03
C GLU A 33 -9.03 -3.32 -6.80
N ILE A 34 -9.86 -2.52 -6.11
CA ILE A 34 -11.28 -2.85 -5.93
C ILE A 34 -12.04 -2.86 -7.27
N GLN A 35 -11.75 -1.93 -8.18
CA GLN A 35 -12.36 -1.95 -9.53
C GLN A 35 -12.00 -3.20 -10.32
N LYS A 36 -10.75 -3.67 -10.20
CA LYS A 36 -10.29 -4.91 -10.85
C LYS A 36 -10.88 -6.16 -10.20
N ILE A 37 -10.97 -6.16 -8.87
CA ILE A 37 -11.37 -7.31 -8.08
C ILE A 37 -12.54 -6.90 -7.18
N ARG A 38 -13.77 -6.93 -7.72
CA ARG A 38 -14.99 -6.56 -6.95
C ARG A 38 -15.13 -7.31 -5.63
N LYS A 39 -14.63 -8.55 -5.56
CA LYS A 39 -14.64 -9.39 -4.36
C LYS A 39 -13.84 -8.82 -3.18
N LEU A 40 -12.99 -7.81 -3.41
CA LEU A 40 -12.27 -7.07 -2.36
C LEU A 40 -13.08 -5.91 -1.77
N GLN A 41 -14.23 -5.61 -2.34
CA GLN A 41 -15.13 -4.61 -1.79
C GLN A 41 -15.52 -5.00 -0.35
N ASN A 42 -15.50 -4.04 0.56
CA ASN A 42 -15.77 -4.24 1.99
C ASN A 42 -14.83 -5.23 2.72
N LYS A 43 -13.69 -5.59 2.14
CA LYS A 43 -12.68 -6.42 2.79
C LYS A 43 -11.41 -5.62 3.07
N ALA A 44 -10.86 -5.80 4.27
CA ALA A 44 -9.53 -5.27 4.61
C ALA A 44 -8.47 -6.18 3.97
N VAL A 45 -7.62 -5.63 3.12
CA VAL A 45 -6.52 -6.38 2.51
C VAL A 45 -5.30 -6.34 3.42
N VAL A 46 -4.92 -7.51 3.92
CA VAL A 46 -3.72 -7.73 4.71
C VAL A 46 -2.66 -8.36 3.82
N SER A 47 -1.60 -7.61 3.53
CA SER A 47 -0.49 -8.08 2.71
C SER A 47 0.62 -8.69 3.56
N PHE A 48 1.43 -9.56 2.93
CA PHE A 48 2.59 -10.19 3.54
C PHE A 48 3.85 -9.77 2.79
N GLY A 49 4.69 -9.01 3.49
CA GLY A 49 6.00 -8.59 2.98
C GLY A 49 7.13 -9.39 3.65
N GLY A 50 8.30 -9.35 3.05
CA GLY A 50 9.51 -9.99 3.59
C GLY A 50 10.38 -10.58 2.50
N LYS A 51 11.61 -10.91 2.87
CA LYS A 51 12.59 -11.50 1.94
C LYS A 51 12.09 -12.82 1.37
N PHE A 52 12.68 -13.22 0.26
CA PHE A 52 12.30 -14.42 -0.47
C PHE A 52 12.17 -15.67 0.44
N SER A 53 13.16 -15.96 1.28
CA SER A 53 13.21 -17.16 2.16
C SER A 53 12.46 -16.99 3.49
N ALA A 54 11.76 -15.89 3.71
CA ALA A 54 11.08 -15.60 4.97
C ALA A 54 9.86 -16.52 5.27
N GLY A 55 9.56 -17.49 4.42
CA GLY A 55 8.48 -18.46 4.67
C GLY A 55 7.07 -17.90 4.52
N LYS A 56 6.86 -16.87 3.68
CA LYS A 56 5.57 -16.20 3.48
C LYS A 56 4.43 -17.16 3.17
N SER A 57 4.54 -17.91 2.08
CA SER A 57 3.46 -18.81 1.64
C SER A 57 3.14 -19.88 2.68
N ARG A 58 4.17 -20.42 3.37
CA ARG A 58 3.96 -21.39 4.48
C ARG A 58 3.25 -20.76 5.67
N PHE A 59 3.61 -19.52 6.03
CA PHE A 59 2.95 -18.78 7.08
C PHE A 59 1.49 -18.48 6.73
N ILE A 60 1.21 -18.03 5.50
CA ILE A 60 -0.14 -17.75 5.01
C ILE A 60 -1.00 -19.02 5.04
N ASN A 61 -0.50 -20.15 4.54
CA ASN A 61 -1.19 -21.43 4.60
C ASN A 61 -1.55 -21.80 6.04
N ALA A 62 -0.62 -21.63 6.98
CA ALA A 62 -0.85 -21.97 8.38
C ALA A 62 -1.94 -21.09 9.03
N ILE A 63 -1.88 -19.77 8.85
CA ILE A 63 -2.85 -18.85 9.49
C ILE A 63 -4.20 -18.79 8.78
N SER A 64 -4.25 -19.15 7.49
CA SER A 64 -5.52 -19.20 6.74
C SER A 64 -6.33 -20.48 7.01
N GLY A 65 -5.70 -21.50 7.55
CA GLY A 65 -6.30 -22.83 7.74
C GLY A 65 -6.40 -23.66 6.46
N ILE A 66 -5.85 -23.18 5.34
CA ILE A 66 -5.92 -23.86 4.05
C ILE A 66 -4.58 -24.55 3.80
N GLN A 67 -4.59 -25.88 3.80
CA GLN A 67 -3.39 -26.66 3.50
C GLN A 67 -3.06 -26.60 2.01
N ASP A 68 -1.77 -26.41 1.69
CA ASP A 68 -1.22 -26.49 0.34
C ASP A 68 -1.88 -25.56 -0.72
N LEU A 69 -2.56 -24.49 -0.28
CA LEU A 69 -3.15 -23.53 -1.21
C LEU A 69 -2.08 -22.81 -2.02
N LEU A 70 -1.05 -22.33 -1.33
CA LEU A 70 0.09 -21.69 -1.96
C LEU A 70 1.23 -22.71 -2.07
N PRO A 71 1.90 -22.81 -3.24
CA PRO A 71 3.04 -23.70 -3.39
C PRO A 71 4.16 -23.26 -2.45
N VAL A 72 4.74 -24.24 -1.73
CA VAL A 72 5.80 -24.02 -0.74
C VAL A 72 7.05 -24.72 -1.22
N ASP A 73 7.86 -24.07 -2.05
CA ASP A 73 9.12 -24.58 -2.54
C ASP A 73 10.32 -23.78 -2.05
N GLN A 74 11.52 -24.35 -2.18
CA GLN A 74 12.78 -23.67 -1.84
C GLN A 74 13.20 -22.62 -2.89
N LYS A 75 12.57 -22.62 -4.08
CA LYS A 75 12.77 -21.64 -5.16
C LYS A 75 11.65 -20.60 -5.15
N PRO A 76 11.85 -19.42 -5.79
CA PRO A 76 10.81 -18.40 -5.95
C PRO A 76 9.54 -18.99 -6.56
N THR A 77 8.48 -19.12 -5.75
CA THR A 77 7.25 -19.83 -6.16
C THR A 77 6.15 -18.88 -6.57
N THR A 78 6.10 -17.68 -5.98
CA THR A 78 5.07 -16.69 -6.28
C THR A 78 5.64 -15.57 -7.11
N SER A 79 5.40 -15.61 -8.43
CA SER A 79 5.68 -14.50 -9.36
C SER A 79 4.44 -13.62 -9.62
N VAL A 80 3.25 -14.09 -9.22
CA VAL A 80 1.96 -13.42 -9.39
C VAL A 80 1.32 -13.22 -8.02
N PRO A 81 0.83 -12.02 -7.68
CA PRO A 81 0.14 -11.78 -6.41
C PRO A 81 -1.10 -12.66 -6.29
N THR A 82 -1.31 -13.23 -5.12
CA THR A 82 -2.45 -14.10 -4.87
C THR A 82 -3.30 -13.55 -3.73
N TYR A 83 -4.55 -13.23 -4.04
CA TYR A 83 -5.57 -12.87 -3.05
C TYR A 83 -6.26 -14.13 -2.55
N ILE A 84 -6.39 -14.25 -1.23
CA ILE A 84 -7.06 -15.36 -0.56
C ILE A 84 -8.25 -14.77 0.21
N ILE A 85 -9.45 -15.24 -0.10
CA ILE A 85 -10.69 -14.74 0.47
C ILE A 85 -11.62 -15.88 0.88
N LYS A 86 -12.44 -15.61 1.90
CA LYS A 86 -13.49 -16.54 2.32
C LYS A 86 -14.62 -16.56 1.30
N ALA A 87 -15.09 -17.76 0.95
CA ALA A 87 -16.24 -17.99 0.10
C ALA A 87 -16.94 -19.29 0.48
N ASP A 88 -18.13 -19.54 -0.05
CA ASP A 88 -18.90 -20.77 0.21
C ASP A 88 -18.32 -21.99 -0.51
N HIS A 89 -17.56 -21.78 -1.58
CA HIS A 89 -16.97 -22.81 -2.42
C HIS A 89 -15.51 -22.52 -2.70
N ASP A 90 -14.74 -23.59 -2.84
CA ASP A 90 -13.33 -23.48 -3.20
C ASP A 90 -13.21 -23.21 -4.70
N THR A 91 -12.65 -22.06 -5.06
CA THR A 91 -12.36 -21.70 -6.44
C THR A 91 -10.97 -21.09 -6.56
N LEU A 92 -10.34 -21.32 -7.72
CA LEU A 92 -9.07 -20.70 -8.07
C LEU A 92 -9.18 -20.10 -9.46
N SER A 93 -8.89 -18.83 -9.57
CA SER A 93 -8.95 -18.11 -10.84
C SER A 93 -7.76 -17.18 -11.03
N ALA A 94 -7.33 -16.99 -12.27
CA ALA A 94 -6.32 -15.99 -12.64
C ALA A 94 -6.97 -14.85 -13.42
N ASN A 95 -6.66 -13.64 -13.02
CA ASN A 95 -7.03 -12.43 -13.76
C ASN A 95 -5.85 -12.00 -14.63
N SER A 96 -6.10 -11.80 -15.92
CA SER A 96 -5.09 -11.30 -16.86
C SER A 96 -4.98 -9.78 -16.78
N ILE A 97 -3.83 -9.23 -17.20
CA ILE A 97 -3.63 -7.80 -17.36
C ILE A 97 -4.59 -7.14 -18.35
N TYR A 98 -5.30 -7.95 -19.16
CA TYR A 98 -6.32 -7.49 -20.12
C TYR A 98 -7.75 -7.57 -19.58
N GLY A 99 -7.93 -7.91 -18.28
CA GLY A 99 -9.25 -7.97 -17.63
C GLY A 99 -10.03 -9.28 -17.83
N TYR A 100 -9.42 -10.33 -18.37
CA TYR A 100 -10.04 -11.64 -18.50
C TYR A 100 -9.77 -12.48 -17.26
N SER A 101 -10.79 -13.17 -16.75
CA SER A 101 -10.66 -14.14 -15.66
C SER A 101 -10.77 -15.57 -16.22
N THR A 102 -9.86 -16.43 -15.78
CA THR A 102 -9.79 -17.85 -16.20
C THR A 102 -9.68 -18.74 -14.97
N PRO A 103 -10.50 -19.80 -14.86
CA PRO A 103 -10.35 -20.76 -13.78
C PRO A 103 -9.00 -21.48 -13.88
N LEU A 104 -8.36 -21.69 -12.73
CA LEU A 104 -7.11 -22.42 -12.59
C LEU A 104 -7.36 -23.75 -11.87
N THR A 105 -6.49 -24.73 -12.15
CA THR A 105 -6.36 -25.93 -11.35
C THR A 105 -5.07 -25.88 -10.53
N THR A 106 -4.97 -26.69 -9.48
CA THR A 106 -3.74 -26.83 -8.68
C THR A 106 -2.54 -27.21 -9.55
N GLN A 107 -2.77 -28.03 -10.59
CA GLN A 107 -1.73 -28.39 -11.56
C GLN A 107 -1.26 -27.22 -12.42
N SER A 108 -2.18 -26.34 -12.82
CA SER A 108 -1.82 -25.14 -13.60
C SER A 108 -1.10 -24.08 -12.79
N MET A 109 -1.20 -24.11 -11.46
CA MET A 109 -0.39 -23.26 -10.57
C MET A 109 1.12 -23.53 -10.73
N GLY A 110 1.51 -24.78 -10.94
CA GLY A 110 2.90 -25.16 -11.24
C GLY A 110 3.47 -24.48 -12.48
N ALA A 111 2.64 -24.21 -13.49
CA ALA A 111 3.05 -23.51 -14.71
C ALA A 111 3.32 -22.00 -14.51
N LEU A 112 2.96 -21.44 -13.35
CA LEU A 112 3.18 -20.04 -13.02
C LEU A 112 4.46 -19.83 -12.21
N THR A 113 5.22 -20.91 -11.93
CA THR A 113 6.46 -20.87 -11.17
C THR A 113 7.64 -20.42 -12.03
N HIS A 114 8.68 -19.90 -11.39
CA HIS A 114 9.95 -19.59 -12.07
C HIS A 114 10.61 -20.86 -12.65
N GLU A 115 10.39 -22.01 -12.05
CA GLU A 115 10.92 -23.28 -12.55
C GLU A 115 10.32 -23.66 -13.92
N PHE A 116 9.06 -23.37 -14.15
CA PHE A 116 8.45 -23.56 -15.47
C PHE A 116 9.07 -22.63 -16.51
N TYR A 117 9.33 -21.36 -16.14
CA TYR A 117 10.04 -20.42 -17.00
C TYR A 117 11.47 -20.90 -17.33
N ASP A 118 12.21 -21.34 -16.31
CA ASP A 118 13.59 -21.83 -16.47
C ASP A 118 13.64 -23.07 -17.38
N THR A 119 12.59 -23.92 -17.30
CA THR A 119 12.52 -25.15 -18.09
C THR A 119 12.06 -24.91 -19.53
N TYR A 120 11.07 -24.05 -19.75
CA TYR A 120 10.38 -23.91 -21.02
C TYR A 120 10.62 -22.56 -21.72
N GLY A 121 11.25 -21.57 -21.06
CA GLY A 121 11.50 -20.24 -21.61
C GLY A 121 10.24 -19.39 -21.79
N ILE A 122 9.09 -19.81 -21.22
CA ILE A 122 7.79 -19.14 -21.35
C ILE A 122 7.30 -18.74 -19.96
N GLY A 123 7.16 -17.44 -19.72
CA GLY A 123 6.65 -16.90 -18.45
C GLY A 123 5.19 -16.47 -18.58
N PHE A 124 4.25 -17.32 -18.20
CA PHE A 124 2.83 -16.96 -18.18
C PHE A 124 2.50 -15.90 -17.13
N SER A 125 3.30 -15.79 -16.07
CA SER A 125 3.16 -14.77 -15.03
C SER A 125 3.18 -13.34 -15.56
N ALA A 126 3.84 -13.08 -16.70
CA ALA A 126 3.89 -11.76 -17.31
C ALA A 126 2.53 -11.30 -17.88
N PHE A 127 1.60 -12.21 -18.13
CA PHE A 127 0.26 -11.93 -18.65
C PHE A 127 -0.81 -11.87 -17.56
N LEU A 128 -0.45 -12.19 -16.31
CA LEU A 128 -1.37 -12.21 -15.19
C LEU A 128 -1.20 -10.97 -14.32
N ASP A 129 -2.32 -10.41 -13.91
CA ASP A 129 -2.39 -9.31 -12.94
C ASP A 129 -2.39 -9.88 -11.52
N CYS A 130 -3.28 -10.84 -11.25
CA CYS A 130 -3.36 -11.52 -9.96
C CYS A 130 -4.03 -12.89 -10.06
N ILE A 131 -3.92 -13.66 -8.97
CA ILE A 131 -4.66 -14.89 -8.72
C ILE A 131 -5.64 -14.63 -7.59
N ILE A 132 -6.84 -15.19 -7.69
CA ILE A 132 -7.86 -15.13 -6.64
C ILE A 132 -8.14 -16.57 -6.21
N ALA A 133 -7.83 -16.87 -4.96
CA ALA A 133 -8.14 -18.13 -4.30
C ALA A 133 -9.29 -17.90 -3.31
N GLU A 134 -10.39 -18.55 -3.54
CA GLU A 134 -11.56 -18.55 -2.67
C GLU A 134 -11.63 -19.86 -1.93
N SER A 135 -11.90 -19.83 -0.64
CA SER A 135 -12.03 -21.08 0.11
C SER A 135 -13.06 -21.01 1.22
N SER A 136 -13.86 -22.07 1.31
CA SER A 136 -14.80 -22.33 2.40
C SER A 136 -14.07 -22.70 3.70
N SER A 137 -12.86 -23.23 3.60
CA SER A 137 -12.01 -23.60 4.75
C SER A 137 -11.25 -22.41 5.35
N PHE A 138 -11.38 -21.20 4.78
CA PHE A 138 -10.71 -20.02 5.28
C PHE A 138 -11.21 -19.64 6.68
N ILE A 139 -10.32 -19.75 7.69
CA ILE A 139 -10.67 -19.59 9.10
C ILE A 139 -10.76 -18.14 9.58
N LEU A 140 -10.13 -17.21 8.85
CA LEU A 140 -10.21 -15.79 9.19
C LEU A 140 -11.60 -15.21 8.87
N PRO A 141 -11.99 -14.11 9.52
CA PRO A 141 -13.29 -13.48 9.28
C PRO A 141 -13.48 -13.04 7.83
N GLU A 142 -14.76 -13.02 7.39
CA GLU A 142 -15.14 -12.67 6.01
C GLU A 142 -14.68 -11.27 5.57
N GLY A 143 -14.61 -10.31 6.49
CA GLY A 143 -14.14 -8.94 6.23
C GLY A 143 -12.64 -8.83 5.94
N ILE A 144 -11.89 -9.94 5.86
CA ILE A 144 -10.44 -9.96 5.62
C ILE A 144 -10.15 -10.65 4.28
N ALA A 145 -9.25 -10.05 3.52
CA ALA A 145 -8.60 -10.67 2.38
C ALA A 145 -7.09 -10.72 2.64
N LEU A 146 -6.44 -11.85 2.41
CA LEU A 146 -4.99 -11.97 2.49
C LEU A 146 -4.40 -11.76 1.11
N LEU A 147 -3.24 -11.10 1.03
CA LEU A 147 -2.50 -10.88 -0.20
C LEU A 147 -1.08 -11.44 -0.06
N ASP A 148 -0.83 -12.59 -0.70
CA ASP A 148 0.54 -13.09 -0.89
C ASP A 148 1.22 -12.30 -2.01
N THR A 149 2.34 -11.68 -1.67
CA THR A 149 3.13 -10.90 -2.62
C THR A 149 4.42 -11.63 -3.00
N PRO A 150 4.92 -11.44 -4.23
CA PRO A 150 6.26 -11.89 -4.58
C PRO A 150 7.29 -11.44 -3.55
N GLY A 151 8.22 -12.33 -3.18
CA GLY A 151 9.30 -11.97 -2.27
C GLY A 151 10.21 -10.93 -2.90
N TYR A 152 10.58 -9.89 -2.14
CA TYR A 152 11.62 -8.99 -2.61
C TYR A 152 13.01 -9.59 -2.36
N THR A 153 13.88 -9.51 -3.35
CA THR A 153 15.29 -9.89 -3.23
C THR A 153 16.17 -8.66 -3.24
N LYS A 154 17.26 -8.70 -2.48
CA LYS A 154 18.35 -7.71 -2.60
C LYS A 154 18.93 -7.76 -4.01
N TYR A 155 19.33 -6.62 -4.53
CA TYR A 155 20.17 -6.55 -5.73
C TYR A 155 21.43 -7.39 -5.53
N ASP A 156 21.52 -8.53 -6.19
CA ASP A 156 22.83 -9.02 -6.65
C ASP A 156 23.14 -8.21 -7.90
N GLU A 157 24.09 -7.29 -7.80
CA GLU A 157 24.59 -6.46 -8.93
C GLU A 157 25.03 -7.29 -10.14
N LYS A 158 25.17 -8.62 -9.97
CA LYS A 158 25.60 -9.56 -11.00
C LYS A 158 24.46 -10.20 -11.78
N SER A 159 23.20 -10.10 -11.34
CA SER A 159 22.04 -10.62 -12.07
C SER A 159 21.05 -9.51 -12.47
N LEU A 160 21.51 -8.58 -13.29
CA LEU A 160 20.73 -7.55 -13.96
C LEU A 160 19.79 -8.15 -15.02
N SER A 161 18.96 -9.14 -14.68
CA SER A 161 17.86 -9.48 -15.54
C SER A 161 16.76 -8.42 -15.36
N LYS A 162 16.25 -7.86 -16.46
CA LYS A 162 15.15 -6.88 -16.48
C LYS A 162 13.91 -7.38 -15.70
N MET A 163 13.84 -8.67 -15.40
CA MET A 163 12.75 -9.36 -14.73
C MET A 163 12.73 -9.11 -13.22
N THR A 164 13.88 -9.06 -12.55
CA THR A 164 13.98 -8.82 -11.08
C THR A 164 13.58 -7.40 -10.68
N LEU A 165 13.82 -6.40 -11.55
CA LEU A 165 13.37 -5.01 -11.33
C LEU A 165 11.85 -4.90 -11.38
N SER A 166 11.19 -5.62 -12.31
CA SER A 166 9.73 -5.60 -12.45
C SER A 166 9.04 -6.24 -11.25
N ASP A 167 9.59 -7.32 -10.69
CA ASP A 167 8.98 -8.04 -9.56
C ASP A 167 9.05 -7.21 -8.27
N ARG A 168 10.17 -6.51 -8.03
CA ARG A 168 10.27 -5.59 -6.89
C ARG A 168 9.30 -4.42 -7.01
N GLN A 169 9.17 -3.83 -8.18
CA GLN A 169 8.24 -2.72 -8.42
C GLN A 169 6.79 -3.18 -8.25
N ARG A 170 6.46 -4.39 -8.72
CA ARG A 170 5.13 -4.99 -8.51
C ARG A 170 4.85 -5.24 -7.04
N ALA A 171 5.77 -5.91 -6.33
CA ALA A 171 5.63 -6.15 -4.89
C ALA A 171 5.44 -4.84 -4.12
N PHE A 172 6.23 -3.81 -4.43
CA PHE A 172 6.12 -2.49 -3.83
C PHE A 172 4.75 -1.85 -4.08
N ALA A 173 4.28 -1.86 -5.32
CA ALA A 173 2.98 -1.30 -5.69
C ALA A 173 1.83 -2.03 -4.99
N GLN A 174 1.90 -3.35 -4.89
CA GLN A 174 0.88 -4.18 -4.23
C GLN A 174 0.87 -4.00 -2.71
N LEU A 175 2.04 -3.95 -2.09
CA LEU A 175 2.14 -3.66 -0.67
C LEU A 175 1.56 -2.28 -0.36
N ARG A 176 1.83 -1.27 -1.18
CA ARG A 176 1.22 0.07 -1.03
C ARG A 176 -0.28 0.12 -1.25
N ALA A 177 -0.83 -0.76 -2.07
CA ALA A 177 -2.26 -0.85 -2.33
C ALA A 177 -3.03 -1.62 -1.25
N SER A 178 -2.34 -2.29 -0.33
CA SER A 178 -2.96 -3.01 0.79
C SER A 178 -3.25 -2.09 1.98
N ASP A 179 -4.24 -2.48 2.78
CA ASP A 179 -4.67 -1.68 3.93
C ASP A 179 -3.78 -1.93 5.16
N TYR A 180 -3.28 -3.17 5.31
CA TYR A 180 -2.47 -3.61 6.46
C TYR A 180 -1.31 -4.47 5.99
N LEU A 181 -0.24 -4.50 6.79
CA LEU A 181 1.00 -5.23 6.48
C LEU A 181 1.44 -6.12 7.64
N ILE A 182 1.72 -7.38 7.32
CA ILE A 182 2.50 -8.29 8.16
C ILE A 182 3.88 -8.45 7.52
N TRP A 183 4.93 -8.07 8.25
CA TRP A 183 6.31 -8.20 7.79
C TRP A 183 6.94 -9.45 8.34
N LEU A 184 7.37 -10.36 7.46
CA LEU A 184 7.92 -11.65 7.82
C LEU A 184 9.46 -11.63 7.76
N VAL A 185 10.09 -12.11 8.81
CA VAL A 185 11.53 -12.21 8.94
C VAL A 185 11.89 -13.64 9.31
N ASP A 186 12.83 -14.25 8.60
CA ASP A 186 13.37 -15.54 8.99
C ASP A 186 14.20 -15.39 10.26
N ILE A 187 13.88 -16.14 11.33
CA ILE A 187 14.53 -16.01 12.63
C ILE A 187 16.03 -16.36 12.56
N ASP A 188 16.44 -17.23 11.62
CA ASP A 188 17.84 -17.60 11.42
C ASP A 188 18.69 -16.46 10.86
N ASN A 189 18.06 -15.44 10.27
CA ASN A 189 18.77 -14.25 9.78
C ASN A 189 19.10 -13.25 10.91
N GLY A 190 18.84 -13.57 12.17
CA GLY A 190 19.31 -12.85 13.36
C GLY A 190 18.58 -11.58 13.73
N GLY A 191 17.61 -11.11 12.95
CA GLY A 191 16.82 -9.92 13.30
C GLY A 191 16.44 -9.05 12.12
N LEU A 192 15.79 -7.91 12.41
CA LEU A 192 15.51 -6.87 11.42
C LEU A 192 16.81 -6.20 10.98
N ASN A 193 17.13 -6.29 9.72
CA ASN A 193 18.30 -5.60 9.16
C ASN A 193 17.94 -4.23 8.56
N GLN A 194 18.95 -3.43 8.25
CA GLN A 194 18.74 -2.07 7.74
C GLN A 194 17.96 -2.05 6.43
N ASP A 195 18.14 -3.04 5.56
CA ASP A 195 17.39 -3.11 4.30
C ASP A 195 15.89 -3.33 4.49
N ASP A 196 15.50 -4.12 5.50
CA ASP A 196 14.10 -4.32 5.87
C ASP A 196 13.49 -3.01 6.38
N LEU A 197 14.24 -2.26 7.20
CA LEU A 197 13.80 -0.97 7.73
C LEU A 197 13.68 0.10 6.64
N ASP A 198 14.67 0.18 5.74
CA ASP A 198 14.68 1.12 4.62
C ASP A 198 13.51 0.83 3.67
N PHE A 199 13.24 -0.46 3.40
CA PHE A 199 12.11 -0.85 2.58
C PHE A 199 10.77 -0.52 3.25
N LEU A 200 10.59 -0.88 4.52
CA LEU A 200 9.37 -0.55 5.29
C LEU A 200 9.13 0.96 5.36
N THR A 201 10.20 1.73 5.58
CA THR A 201 10.11 3.20 5.60
C THR A 201 9.66 3.74 4.24
N SER A 202 10.18 3.17 3.14
CA SER A 202 9.82 3.59 1.77
C SER A 202 8.36 3.31 1.38
N LEU A 203 7.70 2.38 2.08
CA LEU A 203 6.28 2.08 1.85
C LEU A 203 5.34 3.17 2.38
N HIS A 204 5.78 3.99 3.32
CA HIS A 204 4.98 5.05 3.97
C HIS A 204 3.62 4.55 4.49
N PHE A 205 3.62 3.39 5.12
CA PHE A 205 2.40 2.80 5.70
C PHE A 205 1.83 3.68 6.80
N GLN A 206 0.53 3.95 6.72
CA GLN A 206 -0.18 4.75 7.73
C GLN A 206 -0.74 3.86 8.87
N THR A 207 -1.00 2.59 8.57
CA THR A 207 -1.45 1.60 9.54
C THR A 207 -0.28 0.92 10.24
N LYS A 208 -0.56 0.31 11.40
CA LYS A 208 0.48 -0.35 12.19
C LYS A 208 0.90 -1.68 11.54
N VAL A 209 2.19 -1.87 11.34
CA VAL A 209 2.81 -3.09 10.82
C VAL A 209 2.99 -4.12 11.92
N LEU A 210 2.56 -5.37 11.69
CA LEU A 210 2.92 -6.50 12.56
C LEU A 210 4.19 -7.15 12.02
N VAL A 211 5.23 -7.29 12.86
CA VAL A 211 6.46 -8.01 12.51
C VAL A 211 6.41 -9.42 13.08
N VAL A 212 6.60 -10.43 12.23
CA VAL A 212 6.56 -11.84 12.62
C VAL A 212 7.86 -12.53 12.24
N PHE A 213 8.57 -13.05 13.22
CA PHE A 213 9.72 -13.92 13.01
C PHE A 213 9.24 -15.33 12.75
N THR A 214 9.45 -15.81 11.54
CA THR A 214 9.07 -17.16 11.10
C THR A 214 10.11 -18.20 11.49
N LYS A 215 9.75 -19.50 11.36
CA LYS A 215 10.62 -20.64 11.69
C LYS A 215 11.10 -20.64 13.15
N ALA A 216 10.24 -20.21 14.06
CA ALA A 216 10.59 -20.08 15.47
C ALA A 216 11.00 -21.41 16.12
N ASP A 217 10.54 -22.54 15.57
CA ASP A 217 10.94 -23.89 15.97
C ASP A 217 12.42 -24.22 15.80
N LEU A 218 13.17 -23.42 15.05
CA LEU A 218 14.62 -23.57 14.84
C LEU A 218 15.47 -22.98 15.98
N LYS A 219 14.86 -22.24 16.91
CA LYS A 219 15.56 -21.58 18.02
C LYS A 219 15.01 -21.97 19.38
N PRO A 220 15.87 -22.05 20.39
CA PRO A 220 15.41 -22.18 21.78
C PRO A 220 14.62 -20.95 22.22
N GLU A 221 13.67 -21.10 23.12
CA GLU A 221 12.74 -20.04 23.53
C GLU A 221 13.44 -18.80 24.10
N HIS A 222 14.56 -18.99 24.83
CA HIS A 222 15.31 -17.84 25.35
C HIS A 222 15.96 -16.99 24.25
N GLU A 223 16.49 -17.61 23.19
CA GLU A 223 17.03 -16.88 22.01
C GLU A 223 15.90 -16.15 21.27
N ILE A 224 14.72 -16.78 21.14
CA ILE A 224 13.54 -16.12 20.56
C ILE A 224 13.22 -14.84 21.34
N HIS A 225 13.17 -14.91 22.65
CA HIS A 225 12.92 -13.74 23.51
C HIS A 225 13.94 -12.62 23.29
N GLU A 226 15.23 -12.94 23.20
CA GLU A 226 16.30 -11.97 22.96
C GLU A 226 16.13 -11.28 21.58
N ILE A 227 15.89 -12.07 20.51
CA ILE A 227 15.67 -11.56 19.15
C ILE A 227 14.46 -10.65 19.12
N LEU A 228 13.33 -11.05 19.73
CA LEU A 228 12.12 -10.23 19.75
C LEU A 228 12.32 -8.93 20.53
N ASN A 229 13.04 -8.96 21.64
CA ASN A 229 13.34 -7.76 22.44
C ASN A 229 14.22 -6.78 21.64
N LEU A 230 15.24 -7.27 20.94
CA LEU A 230 16.07 -6.45 20.07
C LEU A 230 15.25 -5.84 18.92
N ALA A 231 14.40 -6.63 18.29
CA ALA A 231 13.54 -6.15 17.21
C ALA A 231 12.54 -5.10 17.70
N ARG A 232 11.93 -5.26 18.89
CA ARG A 232 11.05 -4.25 19.50
C ARG A 232 11.78 -2.95 19.73
N GLN A 233 13.01 -3.00 20.29
CA GLN A 233 13.83 -1.80 20.50
C GLN A 233 14.18 -1.13 19.16
N THR A 234 14.46 -1.91 18.12
CA THR A 234 14.76 -1.39 16.80
C THR A 234 13.54 -0.67 16.22
N MET A 235 12.35 -1.29 16.29
CA MET A 235 11.11 -0.68 15.78
C MET A 235 10.75 0.62 16.51
N VAL A 236 10.96 0.70 17.82
CA VAL A 236 10.72 1.94 18.61
C VAL A 236 11.61 3.11 18.14
N ARG A 237 12.80 2.82 17.61
CA ARG A 237 13.73 3.85 17.10
C ARG A 237 13.42 4.30 15.67
N THR A 238 12.53 3.60 14.99
CA THR A 238 12.12 3.95 13.64
C THR A 238 10.84 4.79 13.64
N ALA A 239 10.57 5.51 12.56
CA ALA A 239 9.30 6.21 12.36
C ALA A 239 8.19 5.28 11.83
N ILE A 240 8.42 3.96 11.78
CA ILE A 240 7.48 2.98 11.24
C ILE A 240 6.42 2.68 12.31
N PRO A 241 5.12 2.89 12.03
CA PRO A 241 4.06 2.50 12.95
C PRO A 241 4.09 0.99 13.18
N CYS A 242 4.36 0.54 14.40
CA CYS A 242 4.46 -0.88 14.74
C CYS A 242 3.30 -1.30 15.64
N PHE A 243 2.59 -2.38 15.25
CA PHE A 243 1.58 -3.02 16.09
C PHE A 243 2.23 -3.86 17.18
N GLY A 244 3.25 -4.63 16.79
CA GLY A 244 3.99 -5.48 17.69
C GLY A 244 4.98 -6.37 16.95
N VAL A 245 5.75 -7.13 17.72
CA VAL A 245 6.75 -8.08 17.24
C VAL A 245 6.53 -9.41 17.92
N THR A 246 6.33 -10.47 17.14
CA THR A 246 6.11 -11.85 17.61
C THR A 246 6.91 -12.85 16.81
N ALA A 247 6.90 -14.12 17.21
CA ALA A 247 7.52 -15.20 16.48
C ALA A 247 6.52 -16.34 16.27
N TYR A 248 6.65 -17.06 15.15
CA TYR A 248 5.71 -18.10 14.76
C TYR A 248 6.42 -19.29 14.09
N SER A 249 6.00 -20.50 14.45
CA SER A 249 6.35 -21.73 13.73
C SER A 249 5.16 -22.23 12.93
N SER A 250 5.29 -22.20 11.61
CA SER A 250 4.29 -22.80 10.71
C SER A 250 4.29 -24.33 10.76
N ASN A 251 5.41 -24.96 11.17
CA ASN A 251 5.51 -26.42 11.32
C ASN A 251 4.71 -26.91 12.52
N GLN A 252 4.75 -26.16 13.62
CA GLN A 252 4.07 -26.48 14.87
C GLN A 252 2.71 -25.81 15.00
N ASN A 253 2.39 -24.89 14.07
CA ASN A 253 1.20 -24.03 14.10
C ASN A 253 1.10 -23.27 15.43
N GLN A 254 2.22 -22.70 15.88
CA GLN A 254 2.34 -22.10 17.20
C GLN A 254 2.97 -20.71 17.14
N GLU A 255 2.35 -19.77 17.86
CA GLU A 255 2.92 -18.46 18.14
C GLU A 255 3.72 -18.50 19.45
N TYR A 256 4.91 -17.87 19.46
CA TYR A 256 5.80 -17.78 20.61
C TYR A 256 5.76 -16.37 21.21
N CYS A 257 5.86 -16.33 22.53
CA CYS A 257 5.99 -15.06 23.29
C CYS A 257 4.79 -14.11 23.15
N GLY A 258 3.61 -14.65 22.92
CA GLY A 258 2.40 -13.84 22.87
C GLY A 258 1.26 -14.49 22.09
N ASN A 259 0.22 -13.70 21.84
CA ASN A 259 -0.93 -14.05 20.99
C ASN A 259 -1.28 -12.83 20.15
N LEU A 260 -0.26 -12.25 19.49
CA LEU A 260 -0.40 -10.98 18.76
C LEU A 260 -1.08 -11.15 17.41
N ILE A 261 -0.94 -12.32 16.76
CA ILE A 261 -1.51 -12.57 15.43
C ILE A 261 -3.04 -12.49 15.47
N PRO A 262 -3.77 -13.22 16.32
CA PRO A 262 -5.22 -13.08 16.44
C PRO A 262 -5.65 -11.66 16.88
N VAL A 263 -4.91 -11.03 17.79
CA VAL A 263 -5.21 -9.67 18.24
C VAL A 263 -5.02 -8.66 17.10
N PHE A 264 -4.02 -8.87 16.23
CA PHE A 264 -3.83 -8.04 15.05
C PHE A 264 -5.01 -8.15 14.08
N PHE A 265 -5.51 -9.35 13.79
CA PHE A 265 -6.68 -9.51 12.92
C PHE A 265 -7.95 -8.92 13.53
N GLN A 266 -8.11 -8.96 14.86
CA GLN A 266 -9.19 -8.25 15.55
C GLN A 266 -9.04 -6.72 15.40
N TYR A 267 -7.81 -6.20 15.55
CA TYR A 267 -7.53 -4.78 15.29
C TYR A 267 -7.87 -4.40 13.85
N VAL A 268 -7.43 -5.21 12.86
CA VAL A 268 -7.75 -4.99 11.44
C VAL A 268 -9.25 -4.87 11.21
N LEU A 269 -10.07 -5.75 11.77
CA LEU A 269 -11.52 -5.71 11.62
C LEU A 269 -12.15 -4.48 12.26
N GLN A 270 -11.71 -4.11 13.47
CA GLN A 270 -12.26 -2.95 14.18
C GLN A 270 -11.88 -1.63 13.50
N ASP A 271 -10.64 -1.55 13.01
CA ASP A 271 -10.12 -0.37 12.33
C ASP A 271 -10.71 -0.25 10.91
N SER A 272 -10.86 -1.36 10.19
CA SER A 272 -11.44 -1.39 8.85
C SER A 272 -12.92 -1.00 8.83
N VAL A 273 -13.69 -1.33 9.86
CA VAL A 273 -15.08 -0.85 9.99
C VAL A 273 -15.14 0.67 10.10
N ARG A 274 -14.09 1.30 10.68
CA ARG A 274 -14.01 2.77 10.79
C ARG A 274 -13.49 3.43 9.52
N SER A 275 -12.66 2.74 8.75
CA SER A 275 -11.97 3.27 7.57
C SER A 275 -12.53 2.78 6.24
N ASN A 276 -13.48 1.84 6.24
CA ASN A 276 -14.04 1.22 5.02
C ASN A 276 -14.88 2.15 4.15
N ASP A 277 -15.11 3.37 4.59
CA ASP A 277 -15.65 4.39 3.72
C ASP A 277 -14.51 5.08 2.95
N LEU A 278 -14.09 4.44 1.85
CA LEU A 278 -13.12 5.02 0.91
C LEU A 278 -13.59 6.40 0.42
N PHE A 279 -14.89 6.63 0.40
CA PHE A 279 -15.49 7.93 0.07
C PHE A 279 -15.25 8.93 1.20
N THR A 280 -15.37 8.52 2.45
CA THR A 280 -15.05 9.39 3.59
C THR A 280 -13.55 9.70 3.62
N ALA A 281 -12.69 8.72 3.33
CA ALA A 281 -11.25 8.95 3.21
C ALA A 281 -10.93 9.92 2.05
N PHE A 282 -11.56 9.73 0.90
CA PHE A 282 -11.40 10.63 -0.25
C PHE A 282 -11.88 12.04 0.06
N ARG A 283 -13.07 12.21 0.65
CA ARG A 283 -13.60 13.51 1.06
C ARG A 283 -12.74 14.20 2.09
N LYS A 284 -12.22 13.46 3.08
CA LYS A 284 -11.31 14.02 4.08
C LYS A 284 -10.02 14.54 3.43
N LEU A 285 -9.45 13.79 2.50
CA LEU A 285 -8.28 14.21 1.75
C LEU A 285 -8.57 15.42 0.87
N GLU A 286 -9.72 15.41 0.20
CA GLU A 286 -10.25 16.52 -0.59
C GLU A 286 -10.35 17.80 0.24
N ASP A 287 -11.00 17.72 1.41
CA ASP A 287 -11.15 18.84 2.31
C ASP A 287 -9.79 19.39 2.79
N GLN A 288 -8.87 18.53 3.13
CA GLN A 288 -7.51 18.93 3.55
C GLN A 288 -6.77 19.68 2.43
N LEU A 289 -6.84 19.18 1.21
CA LEU A 289 -6.21 19.79 0.04
C LEU A 289 -6.81 21.15 -0.27
N ARG A 290 -8.14 21.23 -0.27
CA ARG A 290 -8.87 22.46 -0.47
C ARG A 290 -8.53 23.51 0.58
N GLN A 291 -8.49 23.12 1.85
CA GLN A 291 -8.10 24.01 2.96
C GLN A 291 -6.68 24.53 2.82
N ASN A 292 -5.71 23.65 2.44
CA ASN A 292 -4.33 24.07 2.22
C ASN A 292 -4.23 25.07 1.05
N LEU A 293 -4.96 24.82 -0.03
CA LEU A 293 -4.99 25.73 -1.17
C LEU A 293 -5.62 27.10 -0.82
N VAL A 294 -6.72 27.10 -0.05
CA VAL A 294 -7.35 28.33 0.45
C VAL A 294 -6.39 29.08 1.37
N ARG A 295 -5.71 28.43 2.30
CA ARG A 295 -4.70 29.06 3.16
C ARG A 295 -3.56 29.68 2.36
N ALA A 296 -3.06 28.98 1.33
CA ALA A 296 -2.02 29.51 0.44
C ALA A 296 -2.48 30.77 -0.32
N ILE A 297 -3.74 30.80 -0.77
CA ILE A 297 -4.37 31.97 -1.41
C ILE A 297 -4.44 33.11 -0.42
N ASP A 298 -4.95 32.88 0.78
CA ASP A 298 -5.10 33.92 1.81
C ASP A 298 -3.76 34.48 2.22
N THR A 299 -2.77 33.65 2.50
CA THR A 299 -1.41 34.08 2.87
C THR A 299 -0.77 34.90 1.74
N THR A 300 -0.88 34.45 0.49
CA THR A 300 -0.35 35.15 -0.67
C THR A 300 -1.06 36.48 -0.88
N GLY A 301 -2.40 36.55 -0.67
CA GLY A 301 -3.20 37.73 -0.75
C GLY A 301 -2.87 38.76 0.35
N HIS A 302 -2.60 38.32 1.57
CA HIS A 302 -2.11 39.17 2.66
C HIS A 302 -0.74 39.76 2.32
N THR A 303 0.21 38.91 1.88
CA THR A 303 1.55 39.36 1.47
C THR A 303 1.48 40.40 0.35
N ALA A 304 0.61 40.20 -0.65
CA ALA A 304 0.44 41.17 -1.73
C ALA A 304 -0.10 42.53 -1.24
N ARG A 305 -1.02 42.51 -0.28
CA ARG A 305 -1.55 43.77 0.33
C ARG A 305 -0.48 44.49 1.15
N ASP A 306 0.32 43.76 1.92
CA ASP A 306 1.39 44.33 2.74
C ASP A 306 2.48 44.97 1.87
N LEU A 307 2.87 44.28 0.78
CA LEU A 307 3.82 44.81 -0.19
C LEU A 307 3.29 46.05 -0.86
N PHE A 308 2.01 46.12 -1.24
CA PHE A 308 1.39 47.30 -1.80
C PHE A 308 1.39 48.45 -0.79
N GLY A 309 1.07 48.19 0.48
CA GLY A 309 1.17 49.18 1.56
C GLY A 309 2.60 49.66 1.79
N GLY A 310 3.61 48.80 1.57
CA GLY A 310 5.03 49.15 1.61
C GLY A 310 5.41 50.11 0.46
N ILE A 311 4.93 49.84 -0.78
CA ILE A 311 5.15 50.68 -1.95
C ILE A 311 4.61 52.10 -1.71
N THR A 312 3.38 52.21 -1.18
CA THR A 312 2.72 53.50 -0.97
C THR A 312 3.35 54.35 0.15
N ARG A 313 4.04 53.69 1.10
CA ARG A 313 4.71 54.39 2.22
C ARG A 313 6.19 54.69 1.99
N SER A 314 6.83 54.02 1.03
CA SER A 314 8.26 54.22 0.77
C SER A 314 8.53 55.54 0.05
N ARG A 315 9.61 56.22 0.45
CA ARG A 315 10.11 57.45 -0.18
C ARG A 315 11.37 57.27 -1.03
N GLN A 316 11.94 56.02 -1.02
CA GLN A 316 13.19 55.73 -1.71
C GLN A 316 12.91 54.99 -3.03
N VAL A 317 13.33 55.52 -4.14
CA VAL A 317 13.07 55.00 -5.50
C VAL A 317 13.56 53.53 -5.64
N MET A 318 14.75 53.20 -5.12
CA MET A 318 15.30 51.85 -5.18
C MET A 318 14.44 50.84 -4.40
N GLN A 319 13.94 51.22 -3.23
CA GLN A 319 13.02 50.37 -2.44
C GLN A 319 11.68 50.16 -3.14
N ILE A 320 11.13 51.26 -3.71
CA ILE A 320 9.87 51.19 -4.47
C ILE A 320 10.01 50.19 -5.62
N ARG A 321 11.10 50.27 -6.40
CA ARG A 321 11.34 49.36 -7.53
C ARG A 321 11.37 47.87 -7.09
N SER A 322 12.12 47.56 -6.05
CA SER A 322 12.18 46.19 -5.50
C SER A 322 10.84 45.71 -4.98
N LEU A 323 10.08 46.57 -4.28
CA LEU A 323 8.76 46.21 -3.76
C LEU A 323 7.74 46.02 -4.89
N VAL A 324 7.77 46.82 -5.95
CA VAL A 324 6.89 46.66 -7.13
C VAL A 324 7.17 45.35 -7.84
N GLU A 325 8.45 44.95 -8.00
CA GLU A 325 8.82 43.71 -8.62
C GLU A 325 8.33 42.51 -7.78
N LEU A 326 8.55 42.53 -6.47
CA LEU A 326 8.11 41.48 -5.54
C LEU A 326 6.56 41.42 -5.49
N TRP A 327 5.88 42.55 -5.45
CA TRP A 327 4.43 42.62 -5.51
C TRP A 327 3.88 42.04 -6.81
N GLY A 328 4.48 42.32 -7.95
CA GLY A 328 4.10 41.74 -9.24
C GLY A 328 4.19 40.24 -9.27
N ARG A 329 5.31 39.66 -8.77
CA ARG A 329 5.48 38.20 -8.63
C ARG A 329 4.44 37.59 -7.69
N THR A 330 4.16 38.24 -6.56
CA THR A 330 3.17 37.80 -5.57
C THR A 330 1.75 37.83 -6.14
N GLN A 331 1.40 38.86 -6.90
CA GLN A 331 0.11 38.99 -7.60
C GLN A 331 -0.06 37.89 -8.68
N GLN A 332 0.99 37.59 -9.40
CA GLN A 332 0.98 36.51 -10.37
C GLN A 332 0.72 35.15 -9.69
N LYS A 333 1.44 34.86 -8.59
CA LYS A 333 1.24 33.66 -7.77
C LYS A 333 -0.19 33.59 -7.24
N TYR A 334 -0.72 34.67 -6.68
CA TYR A 334 -2.09 34.76 -6.19
C TYR A 334 -3.13 34.44 -7.27
N THR A 335 -2.94 34.97 -8.47
CA THR A 335 -3.84 34.73 -9.60
C THR A 335 -3.76 33.27 -10.07
N GLN A 336 -2.57 32.70 -10.09
CA GLN A 336 -2.37 31.28 -10.42
C GLN A 336 -3.06 30.34 -9.41
N LEU A 337 -2.89 30.58 -8.11
CA LEU A 337 -3.53 29.80 -7.06
C LEU A 337 -5.06 29.85 -7.13
N ARG A 338 -5.65 31.01 -7.43
CA ARG A 338 -7.10 31.15 -7.62
C ARG A 338 -7.62 30.37 -8.83
N LYS A 339 -6.87 30.39 -9.95
CA LYS A 339 -7.22 29.58 -11.13
C LYS A 339 -7.15 28.10 -10.81
N LEU A 340 -6.14 27.72 -10.04
CA LEU A 340 -5.92 26.36 -9.61
C LEU A 340 -7.08 25.85 -8.72
N LEU A 341 -7.51 26.65 -7.73
CA LEU A 341 -8.66 26.32 -6.88
C LEU A 341 -9.93 26.11 -7.71
N LYS A 342 -10.19 26.94 -8.70
CA LYS A 342 -11.34 26.77 -9.60
C LYS A 342 -11.26 25.47 -10.42
N ARG A 343 -10.07 25.11 -10.92
CA ARG A 343 -9.85 23.84 -11.63
C ARG A 343 -10.05 22.65 -10.69
N TYR A 344 -9.56 22.77 -9.47
CA TYR A 344 -9.73 21.76 -8.41
C TYR A 344 -11.21 21.53 -8.08
N ASP A 345 -11.95 22.57 -7.75
CA ASP A 345 -13.38 22.48 -7.42
C ASP A 345 -14.19 21.84 -8.58
N ASN A 346 -13.87 22.16 -9.85
CA ASN A 346 -14.50 21.53 -11.01
C ASN A 346 -14.19 20.02 -11.12
N LEU A 347 -12.94 19.64 -10.93
CA LEU A 347 -12.52 18.23 -10.98
C LEU A 347 -13.16 17.38 -9.89
N VAL A 348 -13.19 17.91 -8.67
CA VAL A 348 -13.84 17.26 -7.55
C VAL A 348 -15.33 17.08 -7.78
N THR A 349 -16.00 18.08 -8.34
CA THR A 349 -17.42 17.98 -8.70
C THR A 349 -17.65 16.85 -9.74
N GLN A 350 -16.78 16.73 -10.74
CA GLN A 350 -16.86 15.65 -11.73
C GLN A 350 -16.64 14.27 -11.09
N ILE A 351 -15.63 14.13 -10.22
CA ILE A 351 -15.35 12.90 -9.50
C ILE A 351 -16.56 12.49 -8.65
N ASN A 352 -17.10 13.41 -7.88
CA ASN A 352 -18.27 13.14 -7.03
C ASN A 352 -19.50 12.71 -7.85
N HIS A 353 -19.69 13.29 -9.03
CA HIS A 353 -20.77 12.88 -9.94
C HIS A 353 -20.56 11.49 -10.48
N GLU A 354 -19.34 11.12 -10.89
CA GLU A 354 -19.05 9.75 -11.37
C GLU A 354 -19.18 8.72 -10.23
N ILE A 355 -18.73 9.06 -9.03
CA ILE A 355 -18.91 8.21 -7.84
C ILE A 355 -20.42 7.98 -7.57
N ALA A 356 -21.21 9.05 -7.56
CA ALA A 356 -22.65 8.94 -7.33
C ALA A 356 -23.35 8.10 -8.41
N SER A 357 -22.97 8.24 -9.67
CA SER A 357 -23.51 7.42 -10.76
C SER A 357 -23.13 5.94 -10.62
N TYR A 358 -21.94 5.65 -10.11
CA TYR A 358 -21.50 4.28 -9.86
C TYR A 358 -22.31 3.63 -8.74
N ILE A 359 -22.53 4.32 -7.63
CA ILE A 359 -23.34 3.83 -6.50
C ILE A 359 -24.79 3.55 -6.95
N GLN A 360 -25.42 4.46 -7.73
CA GLN A 360 -26.80 4.28 -8.20
C GLN A 360 -26.94 3.12 -9.21
N SER A 361 -25.89 2.78 -9.96
CA SER A 361 -25.91 1.63 -10.85
C SER A 361 -25.83 0.29 -10.11
N GLU A 362 -25.31 0.26 -8.89
CA GLU A 362 -25.26 -0.94 -8.04
C GLU A 362 -26.62 -1.25 -7.40
N ASP A 363 -27.40 -0.24 -6.98
CA ASP A 363 -28.73 -0.42 -6.39
C ASP A 363 -29.77 -0.97 -7.39
N GLN A 364 -29.47 -0.95 -8.70
CA GLN A 364 -30.37 -1.49 -9.74
C GLN A 364 -30.03 -2.94 -10.15
N HIS A 365 -28.93 -3.51 -9.69
CA HIS A 365 -28.45 -4.84 -10.09
C HIS A 365 -28.21 -5.78 -8.88
N GLY A 366 -28.64 -5.38 -7.68
CA GLY A 366 -28.63 -6.15 -6.42
C GLY A 366 -30.03 -6.84 -6.16
#